data_782a5e3c5cd3a5f08544f8b1017aa4d0
#
_entry.id   782a5e3c5cd3a5f08544f8b1017aa4d0
#
_cell.length_a   1.000
_cell.length_b   1.000
_cell.length_c   1.000
_cell.angle_alpha   90.00
_cell.angle_beta   90.00
_cell.angle_gamma   90.00
#
_symmetry.space_group_name_H-M   'P 1'
#
loop_
_entity.id
_entity.type
_entity.pdbx_description
1 polymer ?
#
loop_
_entity_poly.entity_id
_entity_poly.type
_entity_poly.pdbx_seq_one_letter_code
_entity_poly.pdbx_strand_id
1 'polypeptide(L)'
;MPHRIRLACGVLLLAGLSLVAPAPAQSSREAEQKLQRVRSELKSIAQERRKLEGERGAASRQLRDADEQVGRTTRSLAETEAALRREAAALEDLQRRRDAMRAQQTTQRAQLAGLVRAAYQRGDDAPLKVLLSQERVADANRLLAYHRYVQRDQARRIESLNTELAALDQVEQDIAAHRAELDAARARQRDQVAQLEKDRRSRASLVADLDERYQDRASKEKALGQDARSLERLLANLRAAAARAEAERRAAARRAAAEAAAAKKRDTAGTGQRPARDSAPPRPAVASAPPLKVGGLGWPVSGNLLARYGGRLPDGRASTGVLIGAPSGTPVTAVADGTVVFSEWMTGYGLILILDHGNGYMSLYAHNDSLLKDSGDRVKRGEAVARVGTSGGQGQAALYFELRRNGQPVDPSSWLQRR
;
A
#
# COMPACT_ATOMS: atom_id res chain seq x y z
N MET A 1 36.11 -19.29 14.35
CA MET A 1 36.47 -20.31 15.37
C MET A 1 35.26 -20.51 16.27
N PRO A 2 34.60 -21.68 16.25
CA PRO A 2 33.43 -21.93 17.06
C PRO A 2 33.80 -22.63 18.34
N HIS A 3 33.45 -22.04 19.49
CA HIS A 3 33.57 -22.68 20.80
C HIS A 3 32.44 -23.70 20.98
N ARG A 4 32.85 -24.95 20.93
CA ARG A 4 32.02 -26.11 21.33
C ARG A 4 32.08 -26.26 22.85
N ILE A 5 30.97 -26.06 23.52
CA ILE A 5 30.80 -26.47 24.92
C ILE A 5 30.25 -27.90 24.89
N ARG A 6 31.08 -28.84 25.33
CA ARG A 6 30.70 -30.23 25.57
C ARG A 6 30.09 -30.35 26.96
N LEU A 7 28.84 -30.77 27.06
CA LEU A 7 28.24 -31.28 28.30
C LEU A 7 28.68 -32.73 28.50
N ALA A 8 29.41 -32.99 29.56
CA ALA A 8 29.77 -34.29 30.02
C ALA A 8 28.66 -34.88 30.91
N CYS A 9 28.01 -35.96 30.47
CA CYS A 9 27.17 -36.82 31.28
C CYS A 9 28.09 -37.75 32.10
N GLY A 10 28.18 -37.50 33.38
CA GLY A 10 28.78 -38.42 34.34
C GLY A 10 27.71 -39.28 35.02
N VAL A 11 27.60 -40.53 34.60
CA VAL A 11 26.82 -41.53 35.33
C VAL A 11 27.72 -42.09 36.46
N LEU A 12 27.34 -41.89 37.70
CA LEU A 12 27.94 -42.52 38.88
C LEU A 12 26.88 -43.38 39.56
N LEU A 13 27.00 -44.68 39.33
CA LEU A 13 26.31 -45.75 40.06
C LEU A 13 27.07 -45.99 41.38
N LEU A 14 26.41 -45.75 42.50
CA LEU A 14 26.87 -46.25 43.80
C LEU A 14 25.67 -46.77 44.57
N ALA A 15 25.66 -48.09 44.67
CA ALA A 15 24.80 -48.85 45.57
C ALA A 15 25.24 -48.62 47.01
N GLY A 16 24.32 -48.14 47.82
CA GLY A 16 24.49 -48.05 49.27
C GLY A 16 23.13 -48.12 49.95
N LEU A 17 22.77 -49.29 50.37
CA LEU A 17 21.54 -49.58 51.09
C LEU A 17 21.66 -49.00 52.51
N SER A 18 21.00 -47.90 52.76
CA SER A 18 20.75 -47.40 54.14
C SER A 18 19.32 -46.91 54.18
N LEU A 19 18.46 -47.68 54.83
CA LEU A 19 17.11 -47.25 55.22
C LEU A 19 17.24 -46.11 56.26
N VAL A 20 17.27 -44.87 55.76
CA VAL A 20 16.91 -43.70 56.57
C VAL A 20 15.65 -43.16 55.95
N ALA A 21 14.52 -43.35 56.61
CA ALA A 21 13.28 -42.72 56.24
C ALA A 21 13.48 -41.17 56.23
N PRO A 22 13.41 -40.49 55.11
CA PRO A 22 13.58 -39.03 55.10
C PRO A 22 12.45 -38.39 55.90
N ALA A 23 12.83 -37.56 56.85
CA ALA A 23 11.90 -36.83 57.69
C ALA A 23 10.90 -36.02 56.78
N PRO A 24 9.58 -36.10 57.01
CA PRO A 24 8.56 -35.54 56.12
C PRO A 24 8.67 -34.00 55.94
N ALA A 25 9.47 -33.32 56.76
CA ALA A 25 9.75 -31.89 56.68
C ALA A 25 10.75 -31.50 55.57
N GLN A 26 11.68 -32.39 55.18
CA GLN A 26 12.68 -32.10 54.14
C GLN A 26 12.04 -32.19 52.73
N SER A 27 11.19 -33.17 52.47
CA SER A 27 10.51 -33.33 51.19
C SER A 27 9.55 -32.17 50.85
N SER A 28 8.93 -31.53 51.86
CA SER A 28 8.06 -30.39 51.63
C SER A 28 8.82 -29.10 51.27
N ARG A 29 9.98 -28.88 51.92
CA ARG A 29 10.85 -27.73 51.60
C ARG A 29 11.48 -27.85 50.22
N GLU A 30 11.88 -29.03 49.81
CA GLU A 30 12.39 -29.29 48.44
C GLU A 30 11.29 -29.08 47.38
N ALA A 31 10.07 -29.52 47.64
CA ALA A 31 8.96 -29.30 46.76
C ALA A 31 8.59 -27.79 46.63
N GLU A 32 8.61 -27.04 47.72
CA GLU A 32 8.42 -25.59 47.72
C GLU A 32 9.53 -24.86 46.97
N GLN A 33 10.80 -25.24 47.15
CA GLN A 33 11.91 -24.67 46.39
C GLN A 33 11.80 -24.95 44.90
N LYS A 34 11.45 -26.17 44.49
CA LYS A 34 11.19 -26.51 43.10
C LYS A 34 10.03 -25.69 42.52
N LEU A 35 8.96 -25.52 43.28
CA LEU A 35 7.80 -24.73 42.88
C LEU A 35 8.14 -23.24 42.71
N GLN A 36 8.98 -22.67 43.57
CA GLN A 36 9.47 -21.29 43.44
C GLN A 36 10.37 -21.12 42.20
N ARG A 37 11.27 -22.08 41.92
CA ARG A 37 12.12 -22.06 40.72
C ARG A 37 11.27 -22.08 39.45
N VAL A 38 10.32 -23.02 39.31
CA VAL A 38 9.44 -23.11 38.16
C VAL A 38 8.62 -21.83 37.98
N ARG A 39 8.14 -21.21 39.05
CA ARG A 39 7.43 -19.93 39.00
C ARG A 39 8.33 -18.78 38.50
N SER A 40 9.60 -18.73 38.95
CA SER A 40 10.55 -17.71 38.48
C SER A 40 10.92 -17.91 37.01
N GLU A 41 11.10 -19.15 36.56
CA GLU A 41 11.34 -19.47 35.13
C GLU A 41 10.15 -19.12 34.23
N LEU A 42 8.92 -19.44 34.64
CA LEU A 42 7.70 -19.03 33.93
C LEU A 42 7.57 -17.50 33.83
N LYS A 43 7.95 -16.78 34.90
CA LYS A 43 7.95 -15.31 34.90
C LYS A 43 8.99 -14.75 33.90
N SER A 44 10.19 -15.32 33.85
CA SER A 44 11.24 -14.90 32.91
C SER A 44 10.84 -15.17 31.45
N ILE A 45 10.27 -16.35 31.17
CA ILE A 45 9.73 -16.69 29.84
C ILE A 45 8.62 -15.70 29.42
N ALA A 46 7.72 -15.36 30.33
CA ALA A 46 6.67 -14.39 30.04
C ALA A 46 7.23 -12.98 29.75
N GLN A 47 8.29 -12.57 30.44
CA GLN A 47 8.98 -11.31 30.17
C GLN A 47 9.68 -11.32 28.80
N GLU A 48 10.36 -12.41 28.46
CA GLU A 48 11.04 -12.55 27.16
C GLU A 48 10.04 -12.55 25.98
N ARG A 49 8.91 -13.25 26.14
CA ARG A 49 7.83 -13.19 25.15
C ARG A 49 7.31 -11.77 24.95
N ARG A 50 7.05 -11.00 26.00
CA ARG A 50 6.63 -9.60 25.90
C ARG A 50 7.67 -8.73 25.20
N LYS A 51 8.97 -8.97 25.46
CA LYS A 51 10.05 -8.29 24.74
C LYS A 51 10.02 -8.59 23.25
N LEU A 52 9.88 -9.85 22.87
CA LEU A 52 9.77 -10.28 21.46
C LEU A 52 8.53 -9.69 20.76
N GLU A 53 7.39 -9.63 21.44
CA GLU A 53 6.19 -8.95 20.93
C GLU A 53 6.42 -7.45 20.70
N GLY A 54 7.11 -6.77 21.65
CA GLY A 54 7.46 -5.35 21.50
C GLY A 54 8.39 -5.08 20.32
N GLU A 55 9.41 -5.93 20.14
CA GLU A 55 10.34 -5.86 19.01
C GLU A 55 9.66 -6.13 17.67
N ARG A 56 8.71 -7.09 17.65
CA ARG A 56 7.87 -7.34 16.46
C ARG A 56 7.03 -6.12 16.08
N GLY A 57 6.45 -5.44 17.08
CA GLY A 57 5.70 -4.20 16.86
C GLY A 57 6.58 -3.05 16.33
N ALA A 58 7.84 -2.94 16.81
CA ALA A 58 8.78 -1.95 16.29
C ALA A 58 9.18 -2.24 14.83
N ALA A 59 9.49 -3.50 14.52
CA ALA A 59 9.82 -3.94 13.16
C ALA A 59 8.67 -3.68 12.18
N SER A 60 7.43 -3.96 12.60
CA SER A 60 6.23 -3.68 11.79
C SER A 60 6.06 -2.18 11.50
N ARG A 61 6.37 -1.30 12.47
CA ARG A 61 6.34 0.15 12.23
C ARG A 61 7.42 0.59 11.23
N GLN A 62 8.64 0.09 11.36
CA GLN A 62 9.73 0.41 10.41
C GLN A 62 9.38 -0.02 8.97
N LEU A 63 8.79 -1.20 8.81
CA LEU A 63 8.35 -1.67 7.50
C LEU A 63 7.22 -0.79 6.94
N ARG A 64 6.26 -0.41 7.78
CA ARG A 64 5.20 0.52 7.41
C ARG A 64 5.77 1.84 6.90
N ASP A 65 6.69 2.46 7.66
CA ASP A 65 7.30 3.75 7.31
C ASP A 65 8.04 3.66 5.97
N ALA A 66 8.77 2.55 5.73
CA ALA A 66 9.46 2.30 4.46
C ALA A 66 8.48 2.10 3.30
N ASP A 67 7.41 1.32 3.49
CA ASP A 67 6.36 1.10 2.48
C ASP A 67 5.63 2.41 2.13
N GLU A 68 5.29 3.22 3.13
CA GLU A 68 4.67 4.54 2.93
C GLU A 68 5.60 5.50 2.19
N GLN A 69 6.90 5.47 2.47
CA GLN A 69 7.90 6.28 1.77
C GLN A 69 7.97 5.90 0.28
N VAL A 70 8.09 4.62 -0.04
CA VAL A 70 8.05 4.11 -1.42
C VAL A 70 6.75 4.54 -2.11
N GLY A 71 5.62 4.42 -1.41
CA GLY A 71 4.30 4.83 -1.92
C GLY A 71 4.24 6.33 -2.26
N ARG A 72 4.73 7.20 -1.37
CA ARG A 72 4.78 8.67 -1.61
C ARG A 72 5.66 9.02 -2.81
N THR A 73 6.87 8.46 -2.88
CA THR A 73 7.79 8.72 -3.99
C THR A 73 7.22 8.23 -5.33
N THR A 74 6.56 7.07 -5.33
CA THR A 74 5.90 6.51 -6.54
C THR A 74 4.75 7.40 -7.01
N ARG A 75 3.94 7.93 -6.09
CA ARG A 75 2.83 8.86 -6.43
C ARG A 75 3.38 10.15 -7.01
N SER A 76 4.35 10.78 -6.36
CA SER A 76 4.99 12.01 -6.83
C SER A 76 5.63 11.84 -8.22
N LEU A 77 6.25 10.70 -8.49
CA LEU A 77 6.77 10.38 -9.81
C LEU A 77 5.66 10.32 -10.87
N ALA A 78 4.55 9.65 -10.56
CA ALA A 78 3.41 9.55 -11.49
C ALA A 78 2.78 10.93 -11.80
N GLU A 79 2.71 11.82 -10.82
CA GLU A 79 2.24 13.21 -11.00
C GLU A 79 3.19 14.00 -11.91
N THR A 80 4.51 13.87 -11.69
CA THR A 80 5.52 14.51 -12.54
C THR A 80 5.47 13.98 -13.98
N GLU A 81 5.29 12.68 -14.18
CA GLU A 81 5.12 12.10 -15.52
C GLU A 81 3.84 12.59 -16.22
N ALA A 82 2.76 12.79 -15.49
CA ALA A 82 1.53 13.35 -16.03
C ALA A 82 1.71 14.83 -16.41
N ALA A 83 2.45 15.61 -15.62
CA ALA A 83 2.80 16.99 -15.93
C ALA A 83 3.69 17.07 -17.19
N LEU A 84 4.72 16.22 -17.28
CA LEU A 84 5.58 16.14 -18.47
C LEU A 84 4.80 15.87 -19.75
N ARG A 85 3.83 14.96 -19.71
CA ARG A 85 2.99 14.70 -20.89
C ARG A 85 2.14 15.91 -21.30
N ARG A 86 1.58 16.65 -20.33
CA ARG A 86 0.81 17.86 -20.58
C ARG A 86 1.68 18.98 -21.17
N GLU A 87 2.85 19.23 -20.59
CA GLU A 87 3.78 20.23 -21.09
C GLU A 87 4.31 19.91 -22.50
N ALA A 88 4.60 18.64 -22.77
CA ALA A 88 5.02 18.21 -24.10
C ALA A 88 3.93 18.46 -25.16
N ALA A 89 2.67 18.18 -24.85
CA ALA A 89 1.54 18.43 -25.74
C ALA A 89 1.32 19.94 -25.96
N ALA A 90 1.40 20.76 -24.91
CA ALA A 90 1.30 22.22 -25.03
C ALA A 90 2.42 22.81 -25.88
N LEU A 91 3.64 22.33 -25.71
CA LEU A 91 4.78 22.75 -26.53
C LEU A 91 4.58 22.40 -28.01
N GLU A 92 4.09 21.21 -28.30
CA GLU A 92 3.81 20.78 -29.70
C GLU A 92 2.72 21.68 -30.34
N ASP A 93 1.68 22.04 -29.59
CA ASP A 93 0.63 22.94 -30.09
C ASP A 93 1.16 24.34 -30.39
N LEU A 94 1.96 24.91 -29.49
CA LEU A 94 2.62 26.18 -29.68
C LEU A 94 3.57 26.17 -30.89
N GLN A 95 4.31 25.09 -31.10
CA GLN A 95 5.19 24.95 -32.27
C GLN A 95 4.38 24.90 -33.58
N ARG A 96 3.28 24.17 -33.62
CA ARG A 96 2.37 24.16 -34.79
C ARG A 96 1.81 25.54 -35.08
N ARG A 97 1.38 26.27 -34.06
CA ARG A 97 0.89 27.65 -34.16
C ARG A 97 1.95 28.60 -34.70
N ARG A 98 3.19 28.55 -34.15
CA ARG A 98 4.33 29.31 -34.65
C ARG A 98 4.58 29.06 -36.14
N ASP A 99 4.59 27.79 -36.56
CA ASP A 99 4.91 27.42 -37.94
C ASP A 99 3.82 27.91 -38.92
N ALA A 100 2.56 27.85 -38.53
CA ALA A 100 1.46 28.44 -39.29
C ALA A 100 1.59 29.95 -39.41
N MET A 101 1.92 30.65 -38.29
CA MET A 101 2.12 32.12 -38.30
C MET A 101 3.31 32.52 -39.18
N ARG A 102 4.42 31.79 -39.17
CA ARG A 102 5.58 32.03 -40.04
C ARG A 102 5.25 31.82 -41.54
N ALA A 103 4.48 30.81 -41.87
CA ALA A 103 4.03 30.59 -43.24
C ALA A 103 3.13 31.73 -43.73
N GLN A 104 2.17 32.17 -42.90
CA GLN A 104 1.31 33.31 -43.20
C GLN A 104 2.14 34.60 -43.39
N GLN A 105 3.07 34.88 -42.49
CA GLN A 105 3.99 36.03 -42.55
C GLN A 105 4.79 36.02 -43.86
N THR A 106 5.30 34.86 -44.30
CA THR A 106 6.04 34.72 -45.56
C THR A 106 5.19 35.12 -46.75
N THR A 107 3.94 34.70 -46.78
CA THR A 107 2.97 35.03 -47.82
C THR A 107 2.66 36.54 -47.83
N GLN A 108 2.42 37.13 -46.68
CA GLN A 108 2.12 38.55 -46.53
C GLN A 108 3.32 39.44 -46.95
N ARG A 109 4.54 39.04 -46.55
CA ARG A 109 5.78 39.73 -46.98
C ARG A 109 5.95 39.67 -48.48
N ALA A 110 5.67 38.56 -49.12
CA ALA A 110 5.74 38.44 -50.58
C ALA A 110 4.72 39.35 -51.28
N GLN A 111 3.48 39.41 -50.76
CA GLN A 111 2.44 40.31 -51.24
C GLN A 111 2.84 41.79 -51.07
N LEU A 112 3.36 42.18 -49.90
CA LEU A 112 3.80 43.53 -49.62
C LEU A 112 4.97 43.93 -50.55
N ALA A 113 5.95 43.04 -50.74
CA ALA A 113 7.08 43.26 -51.63
C ALA A 113 6.61 43.47 -53.10
N GLY A 114 5.59 42.73 -53.54
CA GLY A 114 4.94 42.94 -54.84
C GLY A 114 4.31 44.34 -54.95
N LEU A 115 3.60 44.78 -53.93
CA LEU A 115 3.00 46.10 -53.88
C LEU A 115 4.02 47.24 -53.90
N VAL A 116 5.10 47.08 -53.10
CA VAL A 116 6.21 48.05 -53.06
C VAL A 116 6.89 48.16 -54.41
N ARG A 117 7.17 47.01 -55.05
CA ARG A 117 7.76 46.94 -56.40
C ARG A 117 6.88 47.64 -57.43
N ALA A 118 5.57 47.41 -57.42
CA ALA A 118 4.62 48.04 -58.31
C ALA A 118 4.50 49.56 -58.06
N ALA A 119 4.61 50.00 -56.79
CA ALA A 119 4.64 51.41 -56.45
C ALA A 119 5.91 52.06 -56.97
N TYR A 120 7.09 51.45 -56.77
CA TYR A 120 8.38 51.93 -57.27
C TYR A 120 8.41 52.03 -58.81
N GLN A 121 7.88 51.02 -59.50
CA GLN A 121 7.81 51.06 -60.99
C GLN A 121 6.96 52.20 -61.54
N ARG A 122 5.94 52.65 -60.81
CA ARG A 122 5.12 53.80 -61.20
C ARG A 122 5.81 55.17 -61.04
N GLY A 123 6.82 55.24 -60.16
CA GLY A 123 7.51 56.47 -59.80
C GLY A 123 6.70 57.38 -58.86
N ASP A 124 7.38 58.25 -58.14
CA ASP A 124 6.78 59.20 -57.16
C ASP A 124 5.84 60.22 -57.82
N ASP A 125 6.07 60.57 -59.08
CA ASP A 125 5.26 61.53 -59.82
C ASP A 125 3.99 60.93 -60.46
N ALA A 126 3.72 59.67 -60.26
CA ALA A 126 2.59 58.96 -60.89
C ALA A 126 1.23 59.64 -60.61
N PRO A 127 0.89 60.09 -59.38
CA PRO A 127 -0.33 60.84 -59.10
C PRO A 127 -0.39 62.19 -59.82
N LEU A 128 0.75 62.89 -59.89
CA LEU A 128 0.85 64.17 -60.53
C LEU A 128 0.72 64.07 -62.07
N LYS A 129 1.41 63.10 -62.67
CA LYS A 129 1.28 62.79 -64.13
C LYS A 129 -0.13 62.41 -64.50
N VAL A 130 -0.80 61.62 -63.70
CA VAL A 130 -2.18 61.25 -63.94
C VAL A 130 -3.12 62.44 -63.78
N LEU A 131 -2.89 63.32 -62.81
CA LEU A 131 -3.68 64.54 -62.62
C LEU A 131 -3.51 65.49 -63.82
N LEU A 132 -2.28 65.63 -64.30
CA LEU A 132 -1.94 66.54 -65.47
C LEU A 132 -2.38 65.98 -66.83
N SER A 133 -2.51 64.66 -66.94
CA SER A 133 -2.99 64.01 -68.22
C SER A 133 -4.50 63.85 -68.35
N GLN A 134 -5.27 64.31 -67.40
CA GLN A 134 -6.73 64.18 -67.42
C GLN A 134 -7.45 65.35 -68.10
N GLU A 135 -8.18 65.05 -69.17
CA GLU A 135 -9.04 66.02 -69.86
C GLU A 135 -10.35 66.33 -69.08
N ARG A 136 -10.76 65.47 -68.13
CA ARG A 136 -11.98 65.60 -67.34
C ARG A 136 -11.71 65.55 -65.81
N VAL A 137 -12.19 66.54 -65.08
CA VAL A 137 -12.03 66.66 -63.63
C VAL A 137 -12.67 65.46 -62.87
N ALA A 138 -13.77 64.91 -63.36
CA ALA A 138 -14.43 63.76 -62.73
C ALA A 138 -13.57 62.50 -62.75
N ASP A 139 -12.79 62.24 -63.75
CA ASP A 139 -11.90 61.06 -63.85
C ASP A 139 -10.67 61.24 -62.97
N ALA A 140 -10.15 62.48 -62.83
CA ALA A 140 -9.09 62.79 -61.93
C ALA A 140 -9.50 62.57 -60.43
N ASN A 141 -10.71 63.01 -60.07
CA ASN A 141 -11.24 62.77 -58.70
C ASN A 141 -11.45 61.30 -58.40
N ARG A 142 -11.95 60.52 -59.41
CA ARG A 142 -12.11 59.08 -59.24
C ARG A 142 -10.75 58.38 -59.03
N LEU A 143 -9.76 58.74 -59.78
CA LEU A 143 -8.43 58.18 -59.68
C LEU A 143 -7.73 58.52 -58.36
N LEU A 144 -7.88 59.76 -57.85
CA LEU A 144 -7.40 60.15 -56.55
C LEU A 144 -8.11 59.38 -55.41
N ALA A 145 -9.40 59.12 -55.59
CA ALA A 145 -10.14 58.29 -54.62
C ALA A 145 -9.63 56.84 -54.59
N TYR A 146 -9.35 56.23 -55.74
CA TYR A 146 -8.70 54.89 -55.84
C TYR A 146 -7.29 54.91 -55.22
N HIS A 147 -6.52 55.95 -55.46
CA HIS A 147 -5.17 56.05 -54.92
C HIS A 147 -5.21 56.12 -53.37
N ARG A 148 -6.11 56.94 -52.81
CA ARG A 148 -6.34 57.02 -51.35
C ARG A 148 -6.80 55.66 -50.78
N TYR A 149 -7.65 54.96 -51.51
CA TYR A 149 -8.09 53.60 -51.10
C TYR A 149 -6.93 52.62 -51.04
N VAL A 150 -6.07 52.58 -52.06
CA VAL A 150 -4.88 51.73 -52.10
C VAL A 150 -3.90 52.06 -50.97
N GLN A 151 -3.64 53.38 -50.75
CA GLN A 151 -2.76 53.77 -49.68
C GLN A 151 -3.28 53.39 -48.29
N ARG A 152 -4.60 53.54 -48.07
CA ARG A 152 -5.23 53.10 -46.81
C ARG A 152 -5.16 51.59 -46.64
N ASP A 153 -5.33 50.84 -47.70
CA ASP A 153 -5.22 49.39 -47.70
C ASP A 153 -3.77 48.94 -47.37
N GLN A 154 -2.79 49.57 -47.99
CA GLN A 154 -1.36 49.32 -47.67
C GLN A 154 -1.02 49.62 -46.22
N ALA A 155 -1.51 50.78 -45.70
CA ALA A 155 -1.28 51.16 -44.28
C ALA A 155 -1.90 50.09 -43.35
N ARG A 156 -3.12 49.66 -43.61
CA ARG A 156 -3.77 48.61 -42.79
C ARG A 156 -3.00 47.27 -42.85
N ARG A 157 -2.51 46.89 -44.04
CA ARG A 157 -1.69 45.67 -44.18
C ARG A 157 -0.39 45.75 -43.40
N ILE A 158 0.29 46.89 -43.38
CA ILE A 158 1.50 47.11 -42.58
C ILE A 158 1.19 47.02 -41.06
N GLU A 159 0.10 47.64 -40.64
CA GLU A 159 -0.34 47.56 -39.22
C GLU A 159 -0.71 46.13 -38.82
N SER A 160 -1.43 45.37 -39.65
CA SER A 160 -1.72 43.96 -39.44
C SER A 160 -0.44 43.13 -39.32
N LEU A 161 0.52 43.35 -40.23
CA LEU A 161 1.79 42.63 -40.20
C LEU A 161 2.58 42.93 -38.92
N ASN A 162 2.60 44.18 -38.45
CA ASN A 162 3.28 44.52 -37.18
C ASN A 162 2.62 43.85 -35.95
N THR A 163 1.27 43.80 -35.95
CA THR A 163 0.53 43.08 -34.90
C THR A 163 0.82 41.59 -34.91
N GLU A 164 0.85 40.97 -36.11
CA GLU A 164 1.17 39.55 -36.28
C GLU A 164 2.63 39.25 -35.88
N LEU A 165 3.58 40.15 -36.14
CA LEU A 165 4.98 40.03 -35.70
C LEU A 165 5.08 40.05 -34.17
N ALA A 166 4.39 40.97 -33.52
CA ALA A 166 4.35 41.02 -32.06
C ALA A 166 3.71 39.75 -31.46
N ALA A 167 2.64 39.22 -32.08
CA ALA A 167 2.04 37.99 -31.67
C ALA A 167 2.94 36.75 -31.88
N LEU A 168 3.74 36.74 -32.94
CA LEU A 168 4.73 35.69 -33.18
C LEU A 168 5.86 35.72 -32.14
N ASP A 169 6.37 36.92 -31.79
CA ASP A 169 7.38 37.08 -30.74
C ASP A 169 6.87 36.54 -29.41
N GLN A 170 5.61 36.82 -29.04
CA GLN A 170 4.98 36.28 -27.83
C GLN A 170 4.94 34.73 -27.87
N VAL A 171 4.53 34.13 -28.97
CA VAL A 171 4.50 32.66 -29.10
C VAL A 171 5.93 32.07 -28.98
N GLU A 172 6.94 32.75 -29.52
CA GLU A 172 8.34 32.29 -29.38
C GLU A 172 8.83 32.37 -27.92
N GLN A 173 8.44 33.41 -27.17
CA GLN A 173 8.70 33.52 -25.73
C GLN A 173 7.99 32.42 -24.94
N ASP A 174 6.72 32.14 -25.24
CA ASP A 174 5.95 31.07 -24.63
C ASP A 174 6.60 29.69 -24.89
N ILE A 175 7.05 29.44 -26.11
CA ILE A 175 7.81 28.21 -26.45
C ILE A 175 9.09 28.08 -25.61
N ALA A 176 9.83 29.18 -25.43
CA ALA A 176 11.04 29.18 -24.63
C ALA A 176 10.75 28.88 -23.15
N ALA A 177 9.69 29.48 -22.58
CA ALA A 177 9.23 29.24 -21.22
C ALA A 177 8.80 27.77 -21.00
N HIS A 178 7.95 27.22 -21.88
CA HIS A 178 7.52 25.82 -21.78
C HIS A 178 8.66 24.82 -21.95
N ARG A 179 9.67 25.13 -22.78
CA ARG A 179 10.88 24.31 -22.86
C ARG A 179 11.65 24.29 -21.56
N ALA A 180 11.84 25.44 -20.93
CA ALA A 180 12.53 25.53 -19.64
C ALA A 180 11.78 24.76 -18.54
N GLU A 181 10.46 24.85 -18.49
CA GLU A 181 9.62 24.08 -17.56
C GLU A 181 9.71 22.57 -17.82
N LEU A 182 9.70 22.15 -19.09
CA LEU A 182 9.85 20.76 -19.49
C LEU A 182 11.21 20.18 -19.04
N ASP A 183 12.29 20.94 -19.23
CA ASP A 183 13.63 20.51 -18.84
C ASP A 183 13.77 20.46 -17.30
N ALA A 184 13.20 21.41 -16.58
CA ALA A 184 13.15 21.39 -15.12
C ALA A 184 12.31 20.20 -14.59
N ALA A 185 11.18 19.88 -15.23
CA ALA A 185 10.35 18.73 -14.87
C ALA A 185 11.07 17.40 -15.18
N ARG A 186 11.83 17.30 -16.26
CA ARG A 186 12.68 16.14 -16.56
C ARG A 186 13.80 15.95 -15.55
N ALA A 187 14.43 17.02 -15.09
CA ALA A 187 15.41 16.94 -14.01
C ALA A 187 14.78 16.39 -12.74
N ARG A 188 13.64 16.94 -12.31
CA ARG A 188 12.88 16.44 -11.15
C ARG A 188 12.51 14.96 -11.30
N GLN A 189 12.08 14.52 -12.48
CA GLN A 189 11.77 13.12 -12.76
C GLN A 189 12.98 12.21 -12.53
N ARG A 190 14.16 12.61 -13.02
CA ARG A 190 15.41 11.83 -12.81
C ARG A 190 15.74 11.68 -11.33
N ASP A 191 15.63 12.77 -10.56
CA ASP A 191 15.90 12.76 -9.13
C ASP A 191 14.89 11.88 -8.37
N GLN A 192 13.62 11.95 -8.75
CA GLN A 192 12.56 11.10 -8.17
C GLN A 192 12.77 9.62 -8.49
N VAL A 193 13.19 9.27 -9.71
CA VAL A 193 13.53 7.88 -10.07
C VAL A 193 14.71 7.38 -9.25
N ALA A 194 15.79 8.18 -9.12
CA ALA A 194 16.93 7.82 -8.30
C ALA A 194 16.57 7.66 -6.81
N GLN A 195 15.72 8.54 -6.28
CA GLN A 195 15.21 8.44 -4.91
C GLN A 195 14.34 7.20 -4.73
N LEU A 196 13.43 6.89 -5.67
CA LEU A 196 12.59 5.70 -5.62
C LEU A 196 13.41 4.41 -5.61
N GLU A 197 14.47 4.33 -6.42
CA GLU A 197 15.38 3.19 -6.41
C GLU A 197 16.10 3.05 -5.07
N LYS A 198 16.54 4.15 -4.48
CA LYS A 198 17.16 4.17 -3.15
C LYS A 198 16.19 3.69 -2.08
N ASP A 199 14.95 4.22 -2.07
CA ASP A 199 13.91 3.84 -1.13
C ASP A 199 13.57 2.35 -1.25
N ARG A 200 13.45 1.83 -2.47
CA ARG A 200 13.20 0.41 -2.74
C ARG A 200 14.34 -0.49 -2.27
N ARG A 201 15.60 -0.09 -2.48
CA ARG A 201 16.77 -0.85 -2.00
C ARG A 201 16.81 -0.87 -0.48
N SER A 202 16.62 0.28 0.17
CA SER A 202 16.57 0.40 1.63
C SER A 202 15.47 -0.48 2.23
N ARG A 203 14.28 -0.46 1.62
CA ARG A 203 13.17 -1.32 2.02
C ARG A 203 13.49 -2.81 1.81
N ALA A 204 14.07 -3.19 0.68
CA ALA A 204 14.44 -4.59 0.41
C ALA A 204 15.46 -5.11 1.43
N SER A 205 16.46 -4.30 1.77
CA SER A 205 17.43 -4.60 2.84
C SER A 205 16.74 -4.77 4.20
N LEU A 206 15.79 -3.88 4.54
CA LEU A 206 15.01 -3.99 5.77
C LEU A 206 14.17 -5.28 5.82
N VAL A 207 13.51 -5.64 4.72
CA VAL A 207 12.72 -6.88 4.64
C VAL A 207 13.61 -8.10 4.83
N ALA A 208 14.79 -8.16 4.19
CA ALA A 208 15.72 -9.28 4.33
C ALA A 208 16.22 -9.41 5.77
N ASP A 209 16.58 -8.30 6.43
CA ASP A 209 17.00 -8.29 7.84
C ASP A 209 15.85 -8.71 8.79
N LEU A 210 14.63 -8.29 8.49
CA LEU A 210 13.45 -8.69 9.26
C LEU A 210 13.11 -10.16 9.08
N ASP A 211 13.24 -10.72 7.89
CA ASP A 211 12.99 -12.15 7.61
C ASP A 211 13.98 -13.04 8.35
N GLU A 212 15.28 -12.71 8.32
CA GLU A 212 16.30 -13.43 9.09
C GLU A 212 15.98 -13.40 10.58
N ARG A 213 15.71 -12.22 11.13
CA ARG A 213 15.33 -12.06 12.55
C ARG A 213 14.01 -12.75 12.88
N TYR A 214 13.05 -12.79 11.96
CA TYR A 214 11.76 -13.43 12.18
C TYR A 214 11.90 -14.95 12.27
N GLN A 215 12.69 -15.59 11.42
CA GLN A 215 12.95 -17.04 11.48
C GLN A 215 13.63 -17.43 12.79
N ASP A 216 14.64 -16.69 13.22
CA ASP A 216 15.32 -16.90 14.51
C ASP A 216 14.37 -16.70 15.71
N ARG A 217 13.50 -15.70 15.65
CA ARG A 217 12.50 -15.43 16.70
C ARG A 217 11.36 -16.43 16.74
N ALA A 218 10.85 -16.87 15.60
CA ALA A 218 9.79 -17.88 15.55
C ALA A 218 10.26 -19.22 16.13
N SER A 219 11.53 -19.59 15.90
CA SER A 219 12.14 -20.77 16.52
C SER A 219 12.27 -20.59 18.02
N LYS A 220 12.73 -19.44 18.51
CA LYS A 220 12.82 -19.09 19.94
C LYS A 220 11.45 -19.06 20.62
N GLU A 221 10.45 -18.43 20.00
CA GLU A 221 9.09 -18.35 20.55
C GLU A 221 8.45 -19.72 20.65
N LYS A 222 8.69 -20.61 19.65
CA LYS A 222 8.24 -21.99 19.69
C LYS A 222 8.92 -22.77 20.81
N ALA A 223 10.23 -22.63 20.98
CA ALA A 223 10.99 -23.26 22.07
C ALA A 223 10.50 -22.79 23.45
N LEU A 224 10.38 -21.46 23.65
CA LEU A 224 9.86 -20.88 24.89
C LEU A 224 8.42 -21.32 25.19
N GLY A 225 7.58 -21.48 24.14
CA GLY A 225 6.23 -22.00 24.30
C GLY A 225 6.19 -23.46 24.71
N GLN A 226 7.13 -24.29 24.24
CA GLN A 226 7.27 -25.69 24.67
C GLN A 226 7.78 -25.78 26.10
N ASP A 227 8.79 -24.98 26.45
CA ASP A 227 9.35 -24.90 27.80
C ASP A 227 8.29 -24.43 28.80
N ALA A 228 7.51 -23.40 28.50
CA ALA A 228 6.41 -22.96 29.33
C ALA A 228 5.39 -24.06 29.62
N ARG A 229 4.97 -24.81 28.59
CA ARG A 229 4.03 -25.93 28.73
C ARG A 229 4.62 -27.07 29.56
N SER A 230 5.90 -27.38 29.40
CA SER A 230 6.57 -28.42 30.20
C SER A 230 6.67 -28.02 31.67
N LEU A 231 7.01 -26.78 31.95
CA LEU A 231 7.07 -26.20 33.29
C LEU A 231 5.67 -26.10 33.95
N GLU A 232 4.63 -25.74 33.18
CA GLU A 232 3.24 -25.75 33.70
C GLU A 232 2.78 -27.16 34.08
N ARG A 233 3.12 -28.19 33.29
CA ARG A 233 2.85 -29.58 33.62
C ARG A 233 3.61 -30.01 34.89
N LEU A 234 4.85 -29.66 34.99
CA LEU A 234 5.65 -29.93 36.18
C LEU A 234 5.06 -29.23 37.41
N LEU A 235 4.65 -27.98 37.29
CA LEU A 235 3.96 -27.21 38.33
C LEU A 235 2.65 -27.87 38.79
N ALA A 236 1.85 -28.35 37.82
CA ALA A 236 0.60 -29.06 38.10
C ALA A 236 0.88 -30.37 38.87
N ASN A 237 1.89 -31.14 38.44
CA ASN A 237 2.30 -32.37 39.09
C ASN A 237 2.83 -32.12 40.53
N LEU A 238 3.65 -31.09 40.74
CA LEU A 238 4.15 -30.71 42.06
C LEU A 238 3.01 -30.26 42.97
N ARG A 239 2.03 -29.50 42.49
CA ARG A 239 0.83 -29.10 43.25
C ARG A 239 -0.02 -30.33 43.63
N ALA A 240 -0.21 -31.24 42.71
CA ALA A 240 -0.96 -32.48 42.96
C ALA A 240 -0.25 -33.35 43.98
N ALA A 241 1.08 -33.48 43.90
CA ALA A 241 1.90 -34.21 44.91
C ALA A 241 1.84 -33.53 46.27
N ALA A 242 1.95 -32.22 46.36
CA ALA A 242 1.80 -31.46 47.60
C ALA A 242 0.41 -31.62 48.24
N ALA A 243 -0.65 -31.56 47.42
CA ALA A 243 -2.03 -31.78 47.89
C ALA A 243 -2.26 -33.20 48.40
N ARG A 244 -1.68 -34.23 47.74
CA ARG A 244 -1.75 -35.63 48.22
C ARG A 244 -1.02 -35.78 49.56
N ALA A 245 0.19 -35.25 49.68
CA ALA A 245 0.95 -35.29 50.92
C ALA A 245 0.23 -34.56 52.08
N GLU A 246 -0.44 -33.45 51.78
CA GLU A 246 -1.28 -32.76 52.79
C GLU A 246 -2.54 -33.53 53.14
N ALA A 247 -3.21 -34.15 52.16
CA ALA A 247 -4.36 -35.03 52.39
C ALA A 247 -4.00 -36.26 53.23
N GLU A 248 -2.83 -36.87 52.95
CA GLU A 248 -2.29 -37.98 53.78
C GLU A 248 -2.01 -37.54 55.21
N ARG A 249 -1.39 -36.37 55.43
CA ARG A 249 -1.16 -35.78 56.74
C ARG A 249 -2.49 -35.52 57.46
N ARG A 250 -3.47 -34.93 56.79
CA ARG A 250 -4.82 -34.70 57.34
C ARG A 250 -5.53 -36.02 57.63
N ALA A 251 -5.38 -37.04 56.77
CA ALA A 251 -5.93 -38.36 56.99
C ALA A 251 -5.26 -39.07 58.18
N ALA A 252 -3.91 -38.98 58.30
CA ALA A 252 -3.17 -39.47 59.48
C ALA A 252 -3.57 -38.73 60.76
N ALA A 253 -3.69 -37.38 60.72
CA ALA A 253 -4.18 -36.60 61.84
C ALA A 253 -5.64 -36.90 62.19
N ARG A 254 -6.53 -37.17 61.21
CA ARG A 254 -7.91 -37.60 61.40
C ARG A 254 -7.98 -39.03 61.98
N ARG A 255 -7.11 -39.95 61.57
CA ARG A 255 -7.03 -41.28 62.16
C ARG A 255 -6.58 -41.21 63.61
N ALA A 256 -5.57 -40.40 63.89
CA ALA A 256 -5.11 -40.14 65.26
C ALA A 256 -6.19 -39.38 66.10
N ALA A 257 -6.96 -38.47 65.49
CA ALA A 257 -8.06 -37.77 66.13
C ALA A 257 -9.36 -38.64 66.20
N ALA A 258 -9.57 -39.57 65.25
CA ALA A 258 -10.68 -40.52 65.27
C ALA A 258 -10.48 -41.63 66.31
N GLU A 259 -9.25 -42.06 66.53
CA GLU A 259 -8.87 -42.87 67.67
C GLU A 259 -9.11 -42.16 69.02
N ALA A 260 -8.97 -40.80 69.02
CA ALA A 260 -9.31 -39.96 70.18
C ALA A 260 -10.77 -39.52 70.25
N ALA A 261 -11.52 -39.58 69.14
CA ALA A 261 -12.91 -39.11 69.00
C ALA A 261 -13.92 -40.18 68.63
N ALA A 262 -13.64 -41.47 68.91
CA ALA A 262 -14.68 -42.53 68.86
C ALA A 262 -15.85 -42.27 69.86
N ALA A 263 -15.96 -41.08 70.38
CA ALA A 263 -16.94 -40.66 71.39
C ALA A 263 -17.76 -39.42 71.07
N LYS A 264 -18.01 -38.97 69.88
CA LYS A 264 -19.13 -38.02 69.68
C LYS A 264 -19.68 -37.96 68.25
N LYS A 265 -20.96 -38.19 68.18
CA LYS A 265 -21.96 -38.34 67.11
C LYS A 265 -22.23 -37.12 66.22
N ARG A 266 -22.51 -37.40 64.92
CA ARG A 266 -23.75 -37.09 64.11
C ARG A 266 -24.25 -35.66 63.93
N ASP A 267 -24.61 -35.43 62.70
CA ASP A 267 -25.76 -34.76 62.02
C ASP A 267 -25.40 -33.49 61.25
N THR A 268 -25.81 -33.18 60.08
CA THR A 268 -26.98 -33.21 59.25
C THR A 268 -26.75 -32.47 57.91
N ALA A 269 -27.63 -32.67 56.97
CA ALA A 269 -27.66 -32.39 55.51
C ALA A 269 -28.06 -30.97 55.04
N GLY A 270 -27.90 -30.72 53.72
CA GLY A 270 -28.84 -29.85 52.94
C GLY A 270 -28.26 -29.01 51.81
N THR A 271 -28.54 -29.41 50.58
CA THR A 271 -29.14 -28.73 49.39
C THR A 271 -28.76 -27.26 49.10
N GLY A 272 -28.59 -26.76 47.92
CA GLY A 272 -28.95 -26.99 46.56
C GLY A 272 -28.95 -25.70 45.71
N GLN A 273 -28.93 -25.80 44.39
CA GLN A 273 -29.50 -24.88 43.34
C GLN A 273 -28.62 -23.94 42.49
N ARG A 274 -28.87 -24.12 41.17
CA ARG A 274 -28.48 -23.28 39.99
C ARG A 274 -29.64 -22.29 39.66
N PRO A 275 -29.42 -21.19 38.85
CA PRO A 275 -29.85 -21.13 37.43
C PRO A 275 -29.03 -20.17 36.53
N ALA A 276 -29.01 -20.35 35.25
CA ALA A 276 -29.75 -19.95 34.02
C ALA A 276 -29.24 -18.71 33.24
N ARG A 277 -29.29 -18.86 31.90
CA ARG A 277 -28.81 -18.03 30.77
C ARG A 277 -29.60 -16.75 30.54
N ASP A 278 -28.98 -15.79 29.79
CA ASP A 278 -29.72 -14.87 28.92
C ASP A 278 -29.02 -14.39 27.67
N SER A 279 -29.77 -13.90 26.69
CA SER A 279 -29.58 -13.85 25.25
C SER A 279 -29.22 -12.46 24.72
N ALA A 280 -28.70 -12.37 23.46
CA ALA A 280 -28.27 -11.17 22.73
C ALA A 280 -29.35 -10.63 21.76
N PRO A 281 -29.33 -9.30 21.40
CA PRO A 281 -30.26 -8.69 20.45
C PRO A 281 -29.69 -8.43 19.04
N PRO A 282 -30.54 -8.12 18.00
CA PRO A 282 -30.20 -8.14 16.58
C PRO A 282 -29.79 -6.78 15.97
N ARG A 283 -29.15 -6.86 14.80
CA ARG A 283 -28.66 -5.71 13.98
C ARG A 283 -29.67 -5.31 12.88
N PRO A 284 -29.66 -4.02 12.45
CA PRO A 284 -30.54 -3.52 11.39
C PRO A 284 -29.98 -3.73 9.96
N ALA A 285 -30.90 -3.80 9.00
CA ALA A 285 -30.67 -4.04 7.56
C ALA A 285 -30.34 -2.76 6.79
N VAL A 286 -29.52 -2.87 5.73
CA VAL A 286 -29.12 -1.82 4.79
C VAL A 286 -29.55 -2.17 3.36
N ALA A 287 -29.93 -1.14 2.59
CA ALA A 287 -30.58 -1.20 1.29
C ALA A 287 -29.76 -1.81 0.14
N SER A 288 -30.49 -2.44 -0.80
CA SER A 288 -29.98 -3.33 -1.85
C SER A 288 -29.47 -2.61 -3.10
N ALA A 289 -28.22 -2.90 -3.51
CA ALA A 289 -27.72 -2.75 -4.88
C ALA A 289 -27.85 -4.08 -5.65
N PRO A 290 -27.87 -4.11 -7.00
CA PRO A 290 -28.01 -5.36 -7.76
C PRO A 290 -26.85 -6.33 -7.49
N PRO A 291 -27.08 -7.66 -7.40
CA PRO A 291 -26.05 -8.64 -7.07
C PRO A 291 -24.97 -8.76 -8.14
N LEU A 292 -23.71 -8.88 -7.73
CA LEU A 292 -22.59 -9.18 -8.63
C LEU A 292 -22.83 -10.54 -9.33
N LYS A 293 -22.64 -10.58 -10.65
CA LYS A 293 -22.81 -11.83 -11.42
C LYS A 293 -21.57 -12.73 -11.25
N VAL A 294 -21.76 -13.99 -10.89
CA VAL A 294 -20.71 -15.03 -10.85
C VAL A 294 -20.15 -15.24 -12.27
N GLY A 295 -18.81 -15.28 -12.41
CA GLY A 295 -18.13 -15.49 -13.70
C GLY A 295 -18.04 -14.27 -14.62
N GLY A 296 -18.43 -13.08 -14.14
CA GLY A 296 -18.47 -11.85 -14.97
C GLY A 296 -17.41 -10.79 -14.63
N LEU A 297 -16.65 -10.97 -13.57
CA LEU A 297 -15.66 -9.98 -13.10
C LEU A 297 -14.37 -10.08 -13.93
N GLY A 298 -13.79 -8.93 -14.30
CA GLY A 298 -12.46 -8.87 -14.91
C GLY A 298 -11.38 -9.22 -13.88
N TRP A 299 -10.22 -9.69 -14.34
CA TRP A 299 -9.07 -9.86 -13.47
C TRP A 299 -8.54 -8.49 -13.04
N PRO A 300 -8.16 -8.31 -11.76
CA PRO A 300 -7.67 -7.02 -11.26
C PRO A 300 -6.29 -6.65 -11.83
N VAL A 301 -5.52 -7.66 -12.25
CA VAL A 301 -4.21 -7.50 -12.89
C VAL A 301 -3.92 -8.69 -13.81
N SER A 302 -3.17 -8.49 -14.88
CA SER A 302 -2.63 -9.55 -15.71
C SER A 302 -1.34 -10.08 -15.10
N GLY A 303 -1.22 -11.40 -14.91
CA GLY A 303 -0.04 -12.01 -14.30
C GLY A 303 -0.21 -13.49 -14.02
N ASN A 304 0.81 -14.14 -13.49
CA ASN A 304 0.79 -15.57 -13.16
C ASN A 304 0.16 -15.81 -11.80
N LEU A 305 -0.65 -16.85 -11.66
CA LEU A 305 -1.25 -17.21 -10.38
C LEU A 305 -0.21 -17.95 -9.52
N LEU A 306 0.25 -17.28 -8.46
CA LEU A 306 1.26 -17.81 -7.52
C LEU A 306 0.65 -18.63 -6.39
N ALA A 307 -0.53 -18.23 -5.90
CA ALA A 307 -1.31 -18.99 -4.93
C ALA A 307 -2.80 -18.88 -5.23
N ARG A 308 -3.51 -20.00 -5.06
CA ARG A 308 -4.97 -20.09 -5.24
C ARG A 308 -5.67 -19.98 -3.89
N TYR A 309 -6.97 -19.73 -3.94
CA TYR A 309 -7.84 -19.82 -2.77
C TYR A 309 -7.72 -21.21 -2.12
N GLY A 310 -7.57 -21.25 -0.79
CA GLY A 310 -7.33 -22.48 -0.02
C GLY A 310 -5.91 -23.05 -0.15
N GLY A 311 -5.05 -22.51 -1.03
CA GLY A 311 -3.65 -22.86 -1.15
C GLY A 311 -2.76 -22.26 -0.05
N ARG A 312 -1.44 -22.45 -0.16
CA ARG A 312 -0.48 -21.84 0.75
C ARG A 312 0.13 -20.58 0.13
N LEU A 313 0.18 -19.52 0.92
CA LEU A 313 0.95 -18.31 0.60
C LEU A 313 2.46 -18.57 0.84
N PRO A 314 3.37 -17.74 0.27
CA PRO A 314 4.82 -17.88 0.48
C PRO A 314 5.23 -17.83 1.97
N ASP A 315 4.47 -17.14 2.81
CA ASP A 315 4.66 -17.05 4.27
C ASP A 315 4.11 -18.28 5.04
N GLY A 316 3.61 -19.30 4.34
CA GLY A 316 3.07 -20.55 4.90
C GLY A 316 1.63 -20.48 5.39
N ARG A 317 0.98 -19.31 5.40
CA ARG A 317 -0.46 -19.17 5.76
C ARG A 317 -1.36 -19.76 4.68
N ALA A 318 -2.55 -20.22 5.09
CA ALA A 318 -3.59 -20.59 4.13
C ALA A 318 -4.14 -19.32 3.45
N SER A 319 -4.26 -19.36 2.11
CA SER A 319 -4.78 -18.25 1.32
C SER A 319 -6.31 -18.19 1.38
N THR A 320 -6.85 -17.06 1.79
CA THR A 320 -8.29 -16.75 1.70
C THR A 320 -8.64 -15.96 0.42
N GLY A 321 -7.69 -15.81 -0.49
CA GLY A 321 -7.79 -15.14 -1.77
C GLY A 321 -6.92 -15.79 -2.84
N VAL A 322 -6.44 -15.00 -3.78
CA VAL A 322 -5.50 -15.40 -4.82
C VAL A 322 -4.29 -14.45 -4.82
N LEU A 323 -3.09 -14.99 -5.03
CA LEU A 323 -1.87 -14.21 -5.20
C LEU A 323 -1.47 -14.22 -6.69
N ILE A 324 -1.39 -13.05 -7.30
CA ILE A 324 -1.14 -12.87 -8.73
C ILE A 324 0.20 -12.16 -8.91
N GLY A 325 1.22 -12.88 -9.42
CA GLY A 325 2.53 -12.31 -9.72
C GLY A 325 2.46 -11.41 -10.96
N ALA A 326 2.91 -10.17 -10.79
CA ALA A 326 3.02 -9.20 -11.87
C ALA A 326 4.18 -8.22 -11.54
N PRO A 327 4.79 -7.57 -12.54
CA PRO A 327 5.86 -6.59 -12.29
C PRO A 327 5.39 -5.46 -11.37
N SER A 328 6.30 -5.02 -10.46
CA SER A 328 6.06 -3.86 -9.61
C SER A 328 5.69 -2.63 -10.44
N GLY A 329 4.70 -1.84 -9.97
CA GLY A 329 4.18 -0.69 -10.69
C GLY A 329 3.08 -1.00 -11.72
N THR A 330 2.79 -2.27 -12.01
CA THR A 330 1.67 -2.65 -12.90
C THR A 330 0.36 -2.13 -12.33
N PRO A 331 -0.50 -1.49 -13.15
CA PRO A 331 -1.80 -1.00 -12.68
C PRO A 331 -2.70 -2.13 -12.18
N VAL A 332 -3.29 -1.94 -11.01
CA VAL A 332 -4.33 -2.78 -10.44
C VAL A 332 -5.68 -2.12 -10.67
N THR A 333 -6.62 -2.83 -11.25
CA THR A 333 -7.94 -2.29 -11.62
C THR A 333 -9.07 -2.84 -10.76
N ALA A 334 -10.08 -2.02 -10.51
CA ALA A 334 -11.29 -2.42 -9.82
C ALA A 334 -12.05 -3.49 -10.61
N VAL A 335 -12.40 -4.60 -9.97
CA VAL A 335 -13.13 -5.72 -10.61
C VAL A 335 -14.60 -5.37 -10.89
N ALA A 336 -15.17 -4.45 -10.14
CA ALA A 336 -16.54 -3.96 -10.26
C ALA A 336 -16.65 -2.51 -9.77
N ASP A 337 -17.77 -1.84 -10.08
CA ASP A 337 -18.08 -0.52 -9.52
C ASP A 337 -18.17 -0.61 -7.98
N GLY A 338 -17.72 0.41 -7.27
CA GLY A 338 -17.76 0.41 -5.82
C GLY A 338 -17.29 1.72 -5.19
N THR A 339 -17.27 1.73 -3.86
CA THR A 339 -16.75 2.82 -3.06
C THR A 339 -15.56 2.32 -2.25
N VAL A 340 -14.48 3.08 -2.20
CA VAL A 340 -13.32 2.77 -1.36
C VAL A 340 -13.71 2.94 0.11
N VAL A 341 -13.66 1.87 0.88
CA VAL A 341 -13.97 1.89 2.32
C VAL A 341 -12.71 1.85 3.19
N PHE A 342 -11.57 1.49 2.59
CA PHE A 342 -10.27 1.49 3.26
C PHE A 342 -9.15 1.64 2.23
N SER A 343 -8.17 2.49 2.52
CA SER A 343 -7.04 2.78 1.63
C SER A 343 -5.82 3.23 2.45
N GLU A 344 -5.24 2.28 3.21
CA GLU A 344 -4.10 2.53 4.10
C GLU A 344 -3.20 1.31 4.22
N TRP A 345 -2.14 1.42 5.02
CA TRP A 345 -1.27 0.30 5.35
C TRP A 345 -1.88 -0.59 6.44
N MET A 346 -1.81 -1.92 6.26
CA MET A 346 -2.30 -2.91 7.23
C MET A 346 -1.27 -4.02 7.44
N THR A 347 -1.03 -4.40 8.72
CA THR A 347 -0.10 -5.47 9.07
C THR A 347 -0.44 -6.78 8.36
N GLY A 348 0.53 -7.37 7.66
CA GLY A 348 0.38 -8.62 6.93
C GLY A 348 -0.22 -8.50 5.52
N TYR A 349 -0.70 -7.31 5.14
CA TYR A 349 -1.23 -6.98 3.82
C TYR A 349 -0.46 -5.85 3.12
N GLY A 350 0.35 -5.07 3.88
CA GLY A 350 1.02 -3.89 3.34
C GLY A 350 0.03 -2.79 2.97
N LEU A 351 0.31 -2.05 1.90
CA LEU A 351 -0.62 -1.08 1.34
C LEU A 351 -1.81 -1.83 0.72
N ILE A 352 -2.98 -1.67 1.33
CA ILE A 352 -4.21 -2.35 0.97
C ILE A 352 -5.32 -1.36 0.65
N LEU A 353 -6.11 -1.66 -0.38
CA LEU A 353 -7.33 -0.95 -0.73
C LEU A 353 -8.49 -1.93 -0.68
N ILE A 354 -9.62 -1.49 -0.10
CA ILE A 354 -10.84 -2.28 0.01
C ILE A 354 -11.99 -1.51 -0.65
N LEU A 355 -12.66 -2.18 -1.58
CA LEU A 355 -13.87 -1.67 -2.24
C LEU A 355 -15.11 -2.36 -1.68
N ASP A 356 -16.12 -1.56 -1.35
CA ASP A 356 -17.49 -2.02 -1.12
C ASP A 356 -18.30 -1.90 -2.41
N HIS A 357 -18.80 -3.02 -2.89
CA HIS A 357 -19.63 -3.11 -4.11
C HIS A 357 -21.13 -3.14 -3.81
N GLY A 358 -21.49 -3.00 -2.54
CA GLY A 358 -22.88 -3.17 -2.09
C GLY A 358 -23.30 -4.64 -1.95
N ASN A 359 -24.50 -4.87 -1.40
CA ASN A 359 -25.08 -6.21 -1.15
C ASN A 359 -24.17 -7.17 -0.36
N GLY A 360 -23.28 -6.62 0.50
CA GLY A 360 -22.34 -7.37 1.30
C GLY A 360 -21.12 -7.88 0.54
N TYR A 361 -20.88 -7.44 -0.71
CA TYR A 361 -19.71 -7.80 -1.47
C TYR A 361 -18.60 -6.77 -1.31
N MET A 362 -17.39 -7.25 -1.03
CA MET A 362 -16.17 -6.44 -0.93
C MET A 362 -15.03 -7.10 -1.68
N SER A 363 -14.16 -6.30 -2.28
CA SER A 363 -12.89 -6.76 -2.84
C SER A 363 -11.71 -6.09 -2.17
N LEU A 364 -10.67 -6.86 -1.90
CA LEU A 364 -9.43 -6.42 -1.25
C LEU A 364 -8.28 -6.55 -2.25
N TYR A 365 -7.43 -5.52 -2.29
CA TYR A 365 -6.25 -5.42 -3.14
C TYR A 365 -5.06 -5.09 -2.27
N ALA A 366 -4.15 -6.03 -2.02
CA ALA A 366 -3.06 -5.89 -1.06
C ALA A 366 -1.68 -6.12 -1.69
N HIS A 367 -0.63 -5.80 -0.93
CA HIS A 367 0.78 -5.80 -1.32
C HIS A 367 1.11 -4.78 -2.42
N ASN A 368 0.39 -3.66 -2.46
CA ASN A 368 0.59 -2.61 -3.44
C ASN A 368 1.82 -1.75 -3.12
N ASP A 369 2.50 -1.19 -4.14
CA ASP A 369 3.54 -0.16 -3.97
C ASP A 369 2.92 1.23 -3.78
N SER A 370 1.75 1.48 -4.35
CA SER A 370 1.01 2.72 -4.15
C SER A 370 -0.50 2.52 -4.31
N LEU A 371 -1.26 3.30 -3.55
CA LEU A 371 -2.71 3.40 -3.65
C LEU A 371 -3.04 4.68 -4.43
N LEU A 372 -3.94 4.58 -5.41
CA LEU A 372 -4.31 5.66 -6.34
C LEU A 372 -5.65 6.29 -5.97
N LYS A 373 -6.35 5.74 -4.98
CA LYS A 373 -7.66 6.18 -4.51
C LYS A 373 -7.67 6.26 -3.00
N ASP A 374 -8.37 7.24 -2.47
CA ASP A 374 -8.52 7.45 -1.04
C ASP A 374 -9.87 6.92 -0.54
N SER A 375 -10.00 6.72 0.79
CA SER A 375 -11.25 6.28 1.40
C SER A 375 -12.38 7.28 1.14
N GLY A 376 -13.52 6.78 0.65
CA GLY A 376 -14.67 7.57 0.21
C GLY A 376 -14.78 7.74 -1.31
N ASP A 377 -13.70 7.51 -2.08
CA ASP A 377 -13.73 7.61 -3.53
C ASP A 377 -14.66 6.59 -4.16
N ARG A 378 -15.36 7.00 -5.22
CA ARG A 378 -16.13 6.10 -6.07
C ARG A 378 -15.28 5.68 -7.26
N VAL A 379 -15.28 4.39 -7.55
CA VAL A 379 -14.53 3.80 -8.66
C VAL A 379 -15.44 3.02 -9.58
N LYS A 380 -15.10 3.01 -10.87
CA LYS A 380 -15.76 2.20 -11.87
C LYS A 380 -14.97 0.94 -12.16
N ARG A 381 -15.65 -0.10 -12.61
CA ARG A 381 -15.01 -1.33 -13.12
C ARG A 381 -13.94 -1.00 -14.16
N GLY A 382 -12.74 -1.58 -13.99
CA GLY A 382 -11.59 -1.34 -14.88
C GLY A 382 -10.79 -0.08 -14.55
N GLU A 383 -11.24 0.76 -13.61
CA GLU A 383 -10.50 1.93 -13.17
C GLU A 383 -9.29 1.52 -12.32
N ALA A 384 -8.13 2.17 -12.55
CA ALA A 384 -6.92 1.90 -11.79
C ALA A 384 -7.09 2.40 -10.34
N VAL A 385 -6.91 1.50 -9.37
CA VAL A 385 -7.08 1.77 -7.94
C VAL A 385 -5.78 1.69 -7.14
N ALA A 386 -4.78 0.93 -7.65
CA ALA A 386 -3.49 0.76 -7.01
C ALA A 386 -2.42 0.35 -8.04
N ARG A 387 -1.19 0.16 -7.61
CA ARG A 387 -0.09 -0.42 -8.39
C ARG A 387 0.50 -1.61 -7.66
N VAL A 388 0.70 -2.71 -8.39
CA VAL A 388 1.34 -3.93 -7.86
C VAL A 388 2.65 -3.59 -7.18
N GLY A 389 2.92 -4.23 -6.06
CA GLY A 389 4.13 -4.00 -5.30
C GLY A 389 4.59 -5.21 -4.49
N THR A 390 5.33 -4.90 -3.45
CA THR A 390 5.91 -5.86 -2.52
C THR A 390 5.68 -5.45 -1.06
N SER A 391 4.73 -4.53 -0.78
CA SER A 391 4.50 -4.01 0.58
C SER A 391 4.02 -5.07 1.56
N GLY A 392 4.21 -4.83 2.86
CA GLY A 392 3.84 -5.77 3.91
C GLY A 392 4.79 -6.96 4.08
N GLY A 393 6.04 -6.86 3.57
CA GLY A 393 7.05 -7.93 3.69
C GLY A 393 6.99 -8.99 2.60
N GLN A 394 6.26 -8.74 1.51
CA GLN A 394 6.20 -9.65 0.38
C GLN A 394 7.55 -9.68 -0.35
N GLY A 395 8.17 -10.86 -0.50
CA GLY A 395 9.50 -11.04 -1.08
C GLY A 395 9.55 -10.89 -2.60
N GLN A 396 8.41 -11.00 -3.30
CA GLN A 396 8.29 -10.83 -4.75
C GLN A 396 7.09 -9.96 -5.11
N ALA A 397 7.17 -9.26 -6.26
CA ALA A 397 6.09 -8.40 -6.71
C ALA A 397 4.85 -9.22 -7.09
N ALA A 398 3.75 -8.98 -6.38
CA ALA A 398 2.49 -9.67 -6.58
C ALA A 398 1.31 -8.86 -6.00
N LEU A 399 0.13 -9.04 -6.57
CA LEU A 399 -1.12 -8.58 -6.00
C LEU A 399 -1.77 -9.71 -5.22
N TYR A 400 -2.06 -9.50 -3.94
CA TYR A 400 -3.00 -10.34 -3.22
C TYR A 400 -4.40 -9.80 -3.40
N PHE A 401 -5.28 -10.61 -3.96
CA PHE A 401 -6.67 -10.27 -4.23
C PHE A 401 -7.62 -11.21 -3.50
N GLU A 402 -8.56 -10.64 -2.74
CA GLU A 402 -9.56 -11.38 -1.99
C GLU A 402 -10.95 -10.82 -2.28
N LEU A 403 -11.92 -11.71 -2.48
CA LEU A 403 -13.33 -11.35 -2.57
C LEU A 403 -14.06 -11.83 -1.32
N ARG A 404 -14.89 -10.97 -0.74
CA ARG A 404 -15.71 -11.28 0.44
C ARG A 404 -17.19 -11.11 0.16
N ARG A 405 -17.98 -11.98 0.71
CA ARG A 405 -19.44 -11.88 0.75
C ARG A 405 -19.91 -11.92 2.21
N ASN A 406 -20.62 -10.89 2.67
CA ASN A 406 -21.08 -10.74 4.06
C ASN A 406 -19.93 -10.94 5.08
N GLY A 407 -18.76 -10.39 4.79
CA GLY A 407 -17.56 -10.49 5.62
C GLY A 407 -16.79 -11.81 5.52
N GLN A 408 -17.32 -12.84 4.84
CA GLN A 408 -16.68 -14.14 4.66
C GLN A 408 -15.92 -14.19 3.34
N PRO A 409 -14.65 -14.69 3.31
CA PRO A 409 -13.91 -14.89 2.08
C PRO A 409 -14.62 -15.92 1.17
N VAL A 410 -14.65 -15.64 -0.12
CA VAL A 410 -15.17 -16.54 -1.15
C VAL A 410 -14.11 -16.75 -2.22
N ASP A 411 -14.12 -17.91 -2.89
CA ASP A 411 -13.16 -18.20 -3.96
C ASP A 411 -13.30 -17.21 -5.12
N PRO A 412 -12.31 -16.31 -5.35
CA PRO A 412 -12.39 -15.33 -6.42
C PRO A 412 -12.40 -15.97 -7.82
N SER A 413 -11.81 -17.14 -8.00
CA SER A 413 -11.69 -17.80 -9.31
C SER A 413 -13.04 -18.21 -9.88
N SER A 414 -14.06 -18.43 -9.04
CA SER A 414 -15.43 -18.70 -9.48
C SER A 414 -16.17 -17.44 -9.96
N TRP A 415 -15.71 -16.25 -9.60
CA TRP A 415 -16.33 -14.95 -9.91
C TRP A 415 -15.61 -14.23 -11.06
N LEU A 416 -14.32 -14.49 -11.23
CA LEU A 416 -13.49 -13.90 -12.28
C LEU A 416 -13.76 -14.61 -13.64
N GLN A 417 -13.57 -13.88 -14.73
CA GLN A 417 -13.64 -14.46 -16.09
C GLN A 417 -12.63 -15.60 -16.23
N ARG A 418 -13.01 -16.68 -16.92
CA ARG A 418 -12.07 -17.74 -17.25
C ARG A 418 -10.96 -17.18 -18.13
N ARG A 419 -9.71 -17.48 -17.77
CA ARG A 419 -8.53 -17.21 -18.59
C ARG A 419 -8.40 -18.25 -19.69
#